data_94c5de028a7e68339f99500bde006d71
#
_entry.id   94c5de028a7e68339f99500bde006d71
#
_cell.length_a   1.000
_cell.length_b   1.000
_cell.length_c   1.000
_cell.angle_alpha   90.00
_cell.angle_beta   90.00
_cell.angle_gamma   90.00
#
_symmetry.space_group_name_H-M   'P 1'
#
loop_
_entity.id
_entity.type
_entity.pdbx_description
1 polymer ?
#
loop_
_entity_poly.entity_id
_entity_poly.type
_entity_poly.pdbx_seq_one_letter_code
_entity_poly.pdbx_strand_id
1 'polypeptide(L)'
;AGAVAGLLLLAGCRKSASTLGSRNAALFKAATPEIKLQWDTATAAMATNGFVPAMVALKKLQQAGLTSEQTAAVGATATAVSDEMYAAANKGDARAKEAIVTLRQLNAR
;
A
#
# COMPACT_ATOMS: atom_id res chain seq x y z
N ALA A 1 -31.25 8.03 -0.12
CA ALA A 1 -30.51 7.05 -0.89
C ALA A 1 -29.56 7.68 -1.88
N GLY A 2 -29.93 8.83 -2.49
CA GLY A 2 -29.07 9.52 -3.43
C GLY A 2 -27.76 10.01 -2.83
N ALA A 3 -27.80 10.47 -1.58
CA ALA A 3 -26.59 10.93 -0.89
C ALA A 3 -25.59 9.79 -0.67
N VAL A 4 -26.09 8.59 -0.40
CA VAL A 4 -25.24 7.41 -0.22
C VAL A 4 -24.55 7.05 -1.54
N ALA A 5 -25.29 7.11 -2.64
CA ALA A 5 -24.72 6.83 -3.96
C ALA A 5 -23.62 7.84 -4.31
N GLY A 6 -23.82 9.11 -3.97
CA GLY A 6 -22.81 10.13 -4.18
C GLY A 6 -21.52 9.87 -3.41
N LEU A 7 -21.65 9.42 -2.17
CA LEU A 7 -20.49 9.07 -1.35
C LEU A 7 -19.73 7.88 -1.93
N LEU A 8 -20.46 6.89 -2.45
CA LEU A 8 -19.82 5.74 -3.07
C LEU A 8 -19.03 6.14 -4.32
N LEU A 9 -19.55 7.07 -5.09
CA LEU A 9 -18.85 7.57 -6.27
C LEU A 9 -17.56 8.30 -5.88
N LEU A 10 -17.59 9.11 -4.83
CA LEU A 10 -16.40 9.77 -4.32
C LEU A 10 -15.36 8.76 -3.85
N ALA A 11 -15.80 7.73 -3.14
CA ALA A 11 -14.91 6.66 -2.72
C ALA A 11 -14.31 5.93 -3.92
N GLY A 12 -15.06 5.79 -5.00
CA GLY A 12 -14.59 5.15 -6.23
C GLY A 12 -13.51 5.95 -6.95
N CYS A 13 -13.45 7.25 -6.74
CA CYS A 13 -12.40 8.10 -7.35
C CYS A 13 -11.05 7.92 -6.67
N ARG A 14 -11.04 7.43 -5.44
CA ARG A 14 -9.83 7.15 -4.67
C ARG A 14 -9.69 5.66 -4.50
N LYS A 15 -8.70 5.09 -5.14
CA LYS A 15 -8.42 3.68 -4.96
C LYS A 15 -7.61 3.51 -3.68
N SER A 16 -8.13 2.70 -2.75
CA SER A 16 -7.41 2.38 -1.52
C SER A 16 -6.24 1.45 -1.82
N ALA A 17 -5.28 1.39 -0.90
CA ALA A 17 -4.15 0.48 -1.03
C ALA A 17 -4.62 -0.97 -1.14
N SER A 18 -5.61 -1.38 -0.34
CA SER A 18 -6.17 -2.73 -0.41
C SER A 18 -6.77 -3.04 -1.77
N THR A 19 -7.48 -2.09 -2.36
CA THR A 19 -8.07 -2.25 -3.69
C THR A 19 -6.98 -2.44 -4.74
N LEU A 20 -5.92 -1.63 -4.69
CA LEU A 20 -4.80 -1.77 -5.61
C LEU A 20 -4.09 -3.10 -5.43
N GLY A 21 -3.94 -3.58 -4.20
CA GLY A 21 -3.37 -4.88 -3.92
C GLY A 21 -4.16 -6.00 -4.59
N SER A 22 -5.47 -5.98 -4.45
CA SER A 22 -6.35 -6.98 -5.07
C SER A 22 -6.33 -6.89 -6.59
N ARG A 23 -6.39 -5.67 -7.13
CA ARG A 23 -6.40 -5.44 -8.57
C ARG A 23 -5.14 -5.93 -9.25
N ASN A 24 -4.00 -5.75 -8.60
CA ASN A 24 -2.71 -6.03 -9.19
C ASN A 24 -2.17 -7.41 -8.81
N ALA A 25 -2.94 -8.19 -8.06
CA ALA A 25 -2.51 -9.52 -7.63
C ALA A 25 -2.13 -10.42 -8.80
N ALA A 26 -2.85 -10.31 -9.92
CA ALA A 26 -2.57 -11.11 -11.10
C ALA A 26 -1.17 -10.86 -11.68
N LEU A 27 -0.64 -9.64 -11.53
CA LEU A 27 0.70 -9.30 -12.02
C LEU A 27 1.80 -10.06 -11.29
N PHE A 28 1.52 -10.52 -10.08
CA PHE A 28 2.50 -11.22 -9.25
C PHE A 28 2.26 -12.71 -9.17
N LYS A 29 1.20 -13.20 -9.82
CA LYS A 29 0.81 -14.61 -9.75
C LYS A 29 1.89 -15.54 -10.27
N ALA A 30 2.55 -15.15 -11.35
CA ALA A 30 3.61 -15.94 -11.97
C ALA A 30 5.01 -15.46 -11.60
N ALA A 31 5.12 -14.56 -10.64
CA ALA A 31 6.41 -14.02 -10.21
C ALA A 31 7.20 -15.07 -9.44
N THR A 32 8.50 -14.81 -9.24
CA THR A 32 9.33 -15.68 -8.42
C THR A 32 8.74 -15.79 -7.00
N PRO A 33 9.02 -16.88 -6.28
CA PRO A 33 8.49 -17.04 -4.92
C PRO A 33 8.86 -15.88 -4.00
N GLU A 34 10.05 -15.32 -4.13
CA GLU A 34 10.49 -14.19 -3.30
C GLU A 34 9.68 -12.93 -3.56
N ILE A 35 9.46 -12.60 -4.83
CA ILE A 35 8.65 -11.44 -5.22
C ILE A 35 7.21 -11.63 -4.77
N LYS A 36 6.67 -12.82 -5.01
CA LYS A 36 5.31 -13.14 -4.60
C LYS A 36 5.14 -13.03 -3.09
N LEU A 37 6.11 -13.54 -2.33
CA LEU A 37 6.07 -13.45 -0.86
C LEU A 37 6.02 -12.00 -0.40
N GLN A 38 6.86 -11.13 -0.97
CA GLN A 38 6.87 -9.72 -0.59
C GLN A 38 5.56 -9.03 -0.94
N TRP A 39 4.99 -9.35 -2.10
CA TRP A 39 3.69 -8.80 -2.48
C TRP A 39 2.60 -9.25 -1.53
N ASP A 40 2.57 -10.55 -1.20
CA ASP A 40 1.60 -11.11 -0.27
C ASP A 40 1.76 -10.51 1.13
N THR A 41 3.00 -10.28 1.57
CA THR A 41 3.30 -9.63 2.84
C THR A 41 2.76 -8.20 2.86
N ALA A 42 2.97 -7.46 1.78
CA ALA A 42 2.48 -6.10 1.67
C ALA A 42 0.95 -6.05 1.71
N THR A 43 0.29 -6.92 0.92
CA THR A 43 -1.17 -6.92 0.86
C THR A 43 -1.81 -7.36 2.18
N ALA A 44 -1.22 -8.33 2.86
CA ALA A 44 -1.70 -8.74 4.18
C ALA A 44 -1.58 -7.61 5.20
N ALA A 45 -0.46 -6.89 5.17
CA ALA A 45 -0.25 -5.75 6.07
C ALA A 45 -1.24 -4.62 5.78
N MET A 46 -1.51 -4.34 4.50
CA MET A 46 -2.47 -3.32 4.11
C MET A 46 -3.89 -3.65 4.62
N ALA A 47 -4.25 -4.91 4.64
CA ALA A 47 -5.57 -5.34 5.11
C ALA A 47 -5.79 -5.03 6.59
N THR A 48 -4.73 -4.92 7.37
CA THR A 48 -4.79 -4.64 8.81
C THR A 48 -4.23 -3.26 9.17
N ASN A 49 -4.07 -2.39 8.20
CA ASN A 49 -3.46 -1.06 8.36
C ASN A 49 -2.06 -1.12 8.99
N GLY A 50 -1.32 -2.17 8.67
CA GLY A 50 0.09 -2.29 9.08
C GLY A 50 0.97 -1.47 8.16
N PHE A 51 1.03 -0.16 8.38
CA PHE A 51 1.71 0.76 7.47
C PHE A 51 3.21 0.47 7.34
N VAL A 52 3.89 0.22 8.47
CA VAL A 52 5.34 -0.03 8.43
C VAL A 52 5.66 -1.32 7.67
N PRO A 53 5.10 -2.48 8.02
CA PRO A 53 5.41 -3.71 7.27
C PRO A 53 5.00 -3.63 5.80
N ALA A 54 3.89 -2.94 5.48
CA ALA A 54 3.47 -2.75 4.10
C ALA A 54 4.52 -1.96 3.31
N MET A 55 4.98 -0.83 3.85
CA MET A 55 5.96 0.02 3.17
C MET A 55 7.31 -0.66 3.06
N VAL A 56 7.72 -1.40 4.09
CA VAL A 56 8.99 -2.15 4.05
C VAL A 56 8.94 -3.21 2.94
N ALA A 57 7.86 -3.96 2.85
CA ALA A 57 7.70 -4.98 1.81
C ALA A 57 7.69 -4.36 0.41
N LEU A 58 6.96 -3.25 0.24
CA LEU A 58 6.90 -2.55 -1.04
C LEU A 58 8.28 -1.98 -1.44
N LYS A 59 9.04 -1.48 -0.48
CA LYS A 59 10.38 -0.99 -0.74
C LYS A 59 11.30 -2.12 -1.20
N LYS A 60 11.20 -3.28 -0.58
CA LYS A 60 11.98 -4.45 -1.02
C LYS A 60 11.60 -4.85 -2.44
N LEU A 61 10.33 -4.77 -2.79
CA LEU A 61 9.87 -5.04 -4.15
C LEU A 61 10.46 -4.05 -5.14
N GLN A 62 10.55 -2.77 -4.79
CA GLN A 62 11.15 -1.76 -5.67
C GLN A 62 12.62 -2.04 -5.99
N GLN A 63 13.29 -2.78 -5.13
CA GLN A 63 14.68 -3.16 -5.32
C GLN A 63 14.86 -4.50 -6.03
N ALA A 64 13.76 -5.20 -6.29
CA ALA A 64 13.80 -6.48 -7.00
C ALA A 64 13.73 -6.27 -8.51
N GLY A 65 14.06 -7.29 -9.27
CA GLY A 65 14.01 -7.23 -10.73
C GLY A 65 12.57 -7.39 -11.22
N LEU A 66 11.80 -6.30 -11.21
CA LEU A 66 10.40 -6.31 -11.59
C LEU A 66 10.21 -5.94 -13.07
N THR A 67 9.10 -6.39 -13.65
CA THR A 67 8.67 -5.90 -14.96
C THR A 67 8.21 -4.45 -14.82
N SER A 68 8.08 -3.75 -15.95
CA SER A 68 7.57 -2.36 -15.95
C SER A 68 6.19 -2.27 -15.33
N GLU A 69 5.32 -3.22 -15.63
CA GLU A 69 3.96 -3.24 -15.10
C GLU A 69 3.95 -3.48 -13.59
N GLN A 70 4.78 -4.41 -13.13
CA GLN A 70 4.93 -4.68 -11.70
C GLN A 70 5.50 -3.46 -10.97
N THR A 71 6.49 -2.82 -11.55
CA THR A 71 7.10 -1.60 -10.97
C THR A 71 6.06 -0.50 -10.82
N ALA A 72 5.23 -0.28 -11.84
CA ALA A 72 4.17 0.71 -11.79
C ALA A 72 3.15 0.37 -10.70
N ALA A 73 2.77 -0.90 -10.59
CA ALA A 73 1.82 -1.36 -9.59
C ALA A 73 2.36 -1.17 -8.17
N VAL A 74 3.62 -1.51 -7.94
CA VAL A 74 4.25 -1.34 -6.62
C VAL A 74 4.32 0.14 -6.26
N GLY A 75 4.71 0.99 -7.21
CA GLY A 75 4.79 2.43 -6.97
C GLY A 75 3.44 3.04 -6.63
N ALA A 76 2.39 2.69 -7.38
CA ALA A 76 1.05 3.18 -7.12
C ALA A 76 0.53 2.71 -5.76
N THR A 77 0.82 1.45 -5.42
CA THR A 77 0.40 0.88 -4.13
C THR A 77 1.14 1.57 -2.98
N ALA A 78 2.43 1.82 -3.12
CA ALA A 78 3.22 2.52 -2.10
C ALA A 78 2.69 3.93 -1.86
N THR A 79 2.35 4.64 -2.94
CA THR A 79 1.74 5.98 -2.83
C THR A 79 0.41 5.92 -2.09
N ALA A 80 -0.44 4.94 -2.41
CA ALA A 80 -1.74 4.78 -1.75
C ALA A 80 -1.57 4.49 -0.25
N VAL A 81 -0.63 3.62 0.12
CA VAL A 81 -0.36 3.32 1.53
C VAL A 81 0.12 4.58 2.26
N SER A 82 1.03 5.32 1.65
CA SER A 82 1.53 6.57 2.22
C SER A 82 0.41 7.58 2.44
N ASP A 83 -0.45 7.78 1.43
CA ASP A 83 -1.57 8.70 1.52
C ASP A 83 -2.54 8.31 2.64
N GLU A 84 -2.85 7.02 2.75
CA GLU A 84 -3.72 6.52 3.82
C GLU A 84 -3.10 6.72 5.20
N MET A 85 -1.80 6.48 5.32
CA MET A 85 -1.06 6.65 6.56
C MET A 85 -1.11 8.12 7.03
N TYR A 86 -0.81 9.06 6.12
CA TYR A 86 -0.84 10.47 6.46
C TYR A 86 -2.27 10.96 6.77
N ALA A 87 -3.26 10.47 6.02
CA ALA A 87 -4.65 10.81 6.28
C ALA A 87 -5.08 10.32 7.67
N ALA A 88 -4.69 9.10 8.04
CA ALA A 88 -5.00 8.55 9.35
C ALA A 88 -4.31 9.35 10.46
N ALA A 89 -3.05 9.71 10.26
CA ALA A 89 -2.30 10.52 11.24
C ALA A 89 -2.95 11.88 11.44
N ASN A 90 -3.42 12.51 10.37
CA ASN A 90 -4.12 13.79 10.45
C ASN A 90 -5.43 13.70 11.22
N LYS A 91 -6.03 12.53 11.25
CA LYS A 91 -7.25 12.27 12.04
C LYS A 91 -6.96 11.91 13.49
N GLY A 92 -5.69 11.83 13.87
CA GLY A 92 -5.30 11.53 15.24
C GLY A 92 -4.96 10.07 15.52
N ASP A 93 -4.84 9.24 14.50
CA ASP A 93 -4.49 7.83 14.67
C ASP A 93 -3.05 7.73 15.18
N ALA A 94 -2.88 7.25 16.41
CA ALA A 94 -1.57 7.14 17.04
C ALA A 94 -0.67 6.15 16.31
N ARG A 95 -1.22 5.06 15.80
CA ARG A 95 -0.45 4.05 15.06
C ARG A 95 0.11 4.63 13.77
N ALA A 96 -0.68 5.44 13.09
CA ALA A 96 -0.22 6.09 11.85
C ALA A 96 0.88 7.10 12.14
N LYS A 97 0.75 7.89 13.21
CA LYS A 97 1.79 8.84 13.62
C LYS A 97 3.09 8.13 13.94
N GLU A 98 3.00 7.05 14.68
CA GLU A 98 4.16 6.23 15.04
C GLU A 98 4.80 5.60 13.79
N ALA A 99 3.99 5.13 12.86
CA ALA A 99 4.47 4.57 11.61
C ALA A 99 5.29 5.60 10.80
N ILE A 100 4.82 6.83 10.73
CA ILE A 100 5.52 7.90 10.04
C ILE A 100 6.91 8.11 10.65
N VAL A 101 6.99 8.17 11.97
CA VAL A 101 8.27 8.34 12.67
C VAL A 101 9.20 7.16 12.37
N THR A 102 8.68 5.94 12.48
CA THR A 102 9.45 4.73 12.25
C THR A 102 10.01 4.68 10.82
N LEU A 103 9.18 5.00 9.83
CA LEU A 103 9.61 4.99 8.43
C LEU A 103 10.67 6.06 8.15
N ARG A 104 10.55 7.23 8.76
CA ARG A 104 11.59 8.26 8.64
C ARG A 104 12.92 7.78 9.20
N GLN A 105 12.90 7.09 10.33
CA GLN A 105 14.11 6.55 10.93
C GLN A 105 14.74 5.47 10.04
N LEU A 106 13.93 4.60 9.45
CA LEU A 106 14.42 3.57 8.55
C LEU A 106 15.02 4.17 7.28
N ASN A 107 14.42 5.23 6.76
CA ASN A 107 14.90 5.87 5.54
C ASN A 107 16.16 6.72 5.77
N ALA A 108 16.43 7.11 6.99
CA ALA A 108 17.61 7.91 7.34
C ALA A 108 18.89 7.08 7.46
N ARG A 109 18.78 5.76 7.42
CA ARG A 109 19.95 4.84 7.58
C ARG A 109 20.69 4.60 6.29
#